data_4f1edd326928dce17af9064f45d382af
#
_entry.id   4f1edd326928dce17af9064f45d382af
#
_cell.length_a   1.000
_cell.length_b   1.000
_cell.length_c   1.000
_cell.angle_alpha   90.00
_cell.angle_beta   90.00
_cell.angle_gamma   90.00
#
_symmetry.space_group_name_H-M   'P 1'
#
loop_
_entity.id
_entity.type
_entity.pdbx_description
1 polymer ?
#
loop_
_entity_poly.entity_id
_entity_poly.type
_entity_poly.pdbx_seq_one_letter_code
_entity_poly.pdbx_strand_id
1 'polypeptide(L)'
;MYNTEKFDKDTFVPQCFESDGEFELRGQKIKYHTVSEDNVFYDDNGKAIASIFSYSYFRTDVENSENRPVMFCYNGGPGSSSMYVHAGFFGVKRLKYEEEIDRPTSLPPYQTIDNPDSLLDICDLVMIDPVGTGYGVLIDQSRGKDFYGIEEDAESILTFIEKWTHKYNRWLSPKYLCGESYGCTRTAVVAGMAGGGSGNNRGYGVKFDGLVMIGNTVTTGKYFFHPIPVEEAVVWFPTYAAINWFHNHPTDQSVDEFAMEAKKFADEEYLVALYKGESLQGEAREAIKKKISYYTGVSDKFLEDRALRIDDAGFRHEVIKHLGKSVSRYDGRHTRDQLVPYQDEERKGDWFDATGNRYDGFFYGALNGVILPSLNVKMDRQYLTFNLFDDETEDYGHPKWNINAKGGTTADRLRQAMVSTHGMRTFFANGWYDDCTDIGLVYYVCDHAGLPKDRVYIKPYKSGHMIYISEDNCKELSEDIRKFIEGKDPTK
;
A
#
# COMPACT_ATOMS: atom_id res chain seq x y z
N MET A 1 -22.64 1.69 -3.58
CA MET A 1 -23.30 2.51 -4.61
C MET A 1 -22.21 2.90 -5.58
N TYR A 2 -22.31 2.42 -6.80
CA TYR A 2 -21.25 2.57 -7.80
C TYR A 2 -21.30 3.98 -8.38
N ASN A 3 -20.13 4.49 -8.80
CA ASN A 3 -20.11 5.72 -9.58
C ASN A 3 -20.87 5.47 -10.90
N THR A 4 -22.11 5.97 -10.95
CA THR A 4 -22.99 5.85 -12.12
C THR A 4 -22.86 7.04 -13.07
N GLU A 5 -21.93 7.98 -12.79
CA GLU A 5 -21.68 9.09 -13.68
C GLU A 5 -21.08 8.54 -14.98
N LYS A 6 -21.87 8.61 -16.03
CA LYS A 6 -21.40 8.28 -17.39
C LYS A 6 -20.87 9.57 -18.00
N PHE A 7 -19.59 9.57 -18.26
CA PHE A 7 -18.97 10.67 -19.01
C PHE A 7 -19.23 10.46 -20.50
N ASP A 8 -19.73 11.51 -21.13
CA ASP A 8 -19.80 11.55 -22.58
C ASP A 8 -18.41 11.95 -23.11
N LYS A 9 -17.77 11.05 -23.86
CA LYS A 9 -16.46 11.25 -24.43
C LYS A 9 -16.36 12.46 -25.37
N ASP A 10 -17.49 12.90 -25.93
CA ASP A 10 -17.56 14.03 -26.85
C ASP A 10 -17.72 15.37 -26.08
N THR A 11 -18.05 15.34 -24.78
CA THR A 11 -18.29 16.51 -23.93
C THR A 11 -17.35 16.61 -22.71
N PHE A 12 -16.44 15.64 -22.52
CA PHE A 12 -15.52 15.66 -21.38
C PHE A 12 -14.57 16.87 -21.47
N VAL A 13 -14.60 17.72 -20.45
CA VAL A 13 -13.74 18.89 -20.31
C VAL A 13 -12.76 18.67 -19.16
N PRO A 14 -11.44 18.58 -19.45
CA PRO A 14 -10.45 18.47 -18.40
C PRO A 14 -10.48 19.66 -17.44
N GLN A 15 -10.35 19.38 -16.15
CA GLN A 15 -10.31 20.39 -15.09
C GLN A 15 -8.86 20.57 -14.60
N CYS A 16 -8.52 21.82 -14.25
CA CYS A 16 -7.26 22.18 -13.63
C CYS A 16 -7.50 23.26 -12.57
N PHE A 17 -6.96 23.02 -11.38
CA PHE A 17 -7.07 23.92 -10.22
C PHE A 17 -5.67 24.22 -9.70
N GLU A 18 -5.43 25.48 -9.37
CA GLU A 18 -4.16 25.93 -8.83
C GLU A 18 -4.36 26.66 -7.50
N SER A 19 -3.39 26.54 -6.61
CA SER A 19 -3.34 27.36 -5.40
C SER A 19 -1.90 27.57 -4.93
N ASP A 20 -1.66 28.69 -4.27
CA ASP A 20 -0.41 28.98 -3.58
C ASP A 20 -0.64 28.86 -2.07
N GLY A 21 0.39 28.41 -1.36
CA GLY A 21 0.32 28.28 0.08
C GLY A 21 1.69 28.42 0.74
N GLU A 22 1.64 28.50 2.06
CA GLU A 22 2.81 28.47 2.90
C GLU A 22 2.48 27.76 4.22
N PHE A 23 3.45 27.06 4.79
CA PHE A 23 3.32 26.44 6.11
C PHE A 23 4.70 26.31 6.75
N GLU A 24 4.71 26.08 8.05
CA GLU A 24 5.93 25.84 8.80
C GLU A 24 6.27 24.34 8.78
N LEU A 25 7.48 24.01 8.33
CA LEU A 25 7.99 22.64 8.30
C LEU A 25 9.39 22.61 8.87
N ARG A 26 9.59 21.88 9.98
CA ARG A 26 10.91 21.72 10.66
C ARG A 26 11.59 23.06 10.99
N GLY A 27 10.81 24.05 11.42
CA GLY A 27 11.30 25.39 11.76
C GLY A 27 11.64 26.29 10.56
N GLN A 28 11.24 25.87 9.36
CA GLN A 28 11.37 26.65 8.13
C GLN A 28 10.00 27.00 7.57
N LYS A 29 9.85 28.22 7.09
CA LYS A 29 8.65 28.62 6.34
C LYS A 29 8.81 28.18 4.89
N ILE A 30 8.00 27.19 4.48
CA ILE A 30 7.99 26.63 3.13
C ILE A 30 6.88 27.30 2.31
N LYS A 31 7.23 27.81 1.14
CA LYS A 31 6.25 28.27 0.15
C LYS A 31 6.06 27.24 -0.94
N TYR A 32 4.82 27.02 -1.32
CA TYR A 32 4.51 26.04 -2.35
C TYR A 32 3.41 26.51 -3.30
N HIS A 33 3.44 25.96 -4.50
CA HIS A 33 2.40 26.03 -5.51
C HIS A 33 1.81 24.64 -5.72
N THR A 34 0.49 24.56 -5.94
CA THR A 34 -0.17 23.29 -6.23
C THR A 34 -0.89 23.33 -7.55
N VAL A 35 -0.85 22.20 -8.27
CA VAL A 35 -1.63 21.98 -9.48
C VAL A 35 -2.39 20.66 -9.32
N SER A 36 -3.72 20.76 -9.33
CA SER A 36 -4.63 19.60 -9.25
C SER A 36 -5.37 19.49 -10.58
N GLU A 37 -5.13 18.42 -11.37
CA GLU A 37 -5.56 18.41 -12.75
C GLU A 37 -5.88 17.05 -13.35
N ASP A 38 -6.74 17.07 -14.38
CA ASP A 38 -6.98 15.95 -15.28
C ASP A 38 -5.83 15.75 -16.26
N ASN A 39 -5.31 14.53 -16.35
CA ASN A 39 -4.30 14.10 -17.30
C ASN A 39 -4.92 13.12 -18.29
N VAL A 40 -5.36 13.64 -19.44
CA VAL A 40 -6.21 12.90 -20.37
C VAL A 40 -5.39 12.00 -21.29
N PHE A 41 -5.89 10.78 -21.48
CA PHE A 41 -5.46 9.84 -22.51
C PHE A 41 -6.40 9.95 -23.71
N TYR A 42 -5.82 9.93 -24.89
CA TYR A 42 -6.53 10.04 -26.16
C TYR A 42 -6.28 8.78 -27.00
N ASP A 43 -7.27 8.39 -27.78
CA ASP A 43 -7.11 7.37 -28.83
C ASP A 43 -6.39 7.94 -30.08
N ASP A 44 -6.13 7.07 -31.06
CA ASP A 44 -5.46 7.45 -32.30
C ASP A 44 -6.23 8.50 -33.14
N ASN A 45 -7.50 8.71 -32.85
CA ASN A 45 -8.36 9.72 -33.49
C ASN A 45 -8.42 11.03 -32.69
N GLY A 46 -7.68 11.12 -31.58
CA GLY A 46 -7.67 12.29 -30.69
C GLY A 46 -8.90 12.40 -29.80
N LYS A 47 -9.68 11.33 -29.63
CA LYS A 47 -10.80 11.30 -28.68
C LYS A 47 -10.34 10.94 -27.28
N ALA A 48 -10.85 11.63 -26.26
CA ALA A 48 -10.58 11.33 -24.86
C ALA A 48 -11.15 9.95 -24.49
N ILE A 49 -10.32 9.09 -23.88
CA ILE A 49 -10.70 7.74 -23.48
C ILE A 49 -10.66 7.52 -21.98
N ALA A 50 -9.75 8.18 -21.27
CA ALA A 50 -9.60 8.12 -19.83
C ALA A 50 -8.86 9.36 -19.30
N SER A 51 -8.91 9.58 -17.99
CA SER A 51 -8.10 10.58 -17.31
C SER A 51 -7.58 10.03 -15.98
N ILE A 52 -6.31 10.25 -15.69
CA ILE A 52 -5.71 10.21 -14.36
C ILE A 52 -5.89 11.59 -13.74
N PHE A 53 -6.26 11.67 -12.47
CA PHE A 53 -6.24 12.93 -11.75
C PHE A 53 -5.01 13.00 -10.84
N SER A 54 -4.30 14.12 -10.82
CA SER A 54 -3.10 14.27 -10.00
C SER A 54 -3.10 15.55 -9.18
N TYR A 55 -2.45 15.50 -8.04
CA TYR A 55 -2.22 16.63 -7.13
C TYR A 55 -0.71 16.83 -7.00
N SER A 56 -0.20 17.86 -7.65
CA SER A 56 1.23 18.20 -7.66
C SER A 56 1.51 19.33 -6.68
N TYR A 57 2.50 19.14 -5.81
CA TYR A 57 2.98 20.12 -4.85
C TYR A 57 4.41 20.50 -5.22
N PHE A 58 4.63 21.75 -5.56
CA PHE A 58 5.92 22.30 -5.94
C PHE A 58 6.39 23.29 -4.87
N ARG A 59 7.56 23.06 -4.30
CA ARG A 59 8.20 24.07 -3.48
C ARG A 59 8.72 25.21 -4.35
N THR A 60 8.37 26.46 -4.00
CA THR A 60 8.63 27.65 -4.85
C THR A 60 9.74 28.57 -4.35
N ASP A 61 10.16 28.41 -3.09
CA ASP A 61 11.20 29.22 -2.45
C ASP A 61 12.61 28.60 -2.55
N VAL A 62 12.87 27.83 -3.61
CA VAL A 62 14.14 27.15 -3.86
C VAL A 62 14.72 27.52 -5.22
N GLU A 63 16.04 27.49 -5.32
CA GLU A 63 16.76 27.61 -6.59
C GLU A 63 16.85 26.25 -7.29
N ASN A 64 16.94 26.25 -8.64
CA ASN A 64 17.09 25.04 -9.46
C ASN A 64 16.02 23.96 -9.21
N SER A 65 14.75 24.38 -9.24
CA SER A 65 13.61 23.48 -9.02
C SER A 65 13.57 22.30 -10.02
N GLU A 66 14.12 22.45 -11.22
CA GLU A 66 14.21 21.41 -12.24
C GLU A 66 15.12 20.23 -11.87
N ASN A 67 16.04 20.43 -10.93
CA ASN A 67 16.92 19.38 -10.41
C ASN A 67 16.45 18.80 -9.07
N ARG A 68 15.40 19.39 -8.50
CA ARG A 68 14.86 18.96 -7.22
C ARG A 68 14.22 17.56 -7.33
N PRO A 69 14.41 16.64 -6.37
CA PRO A 69 13.74 15.34 -6.38
C PRO A 69 12.22 15.48 -6.50
N VAL A 70 11.59 14.50 -7.14
CA VAL A 70 10.12 14.37 -7.19
C VAL A 70 9.71 12.95 -6.79
N MET A 71 8.67 12.84 -5.98
CA MET A 71 8.09 11.58 -5.55
C MET A 71 6.66 11.46 -6.04
N PHE A 72 6.37 10.39 -6.78
CA PHE A 72 5.04 10.02 -7.26
C PHE A 72 4.44 9.00 -6.29
N CYS A 73 3.30 9.35 -5.69
CA CYS A 73 2.68 8.60 -4.60
C CYS A 73 1.28 8.11 -4.99
N TYR A 74 0.94 6.89 -4.61
CA TYR A 74 -0.37 6.29 -4.85
C TYR A 74 -0.67 5.16 -3.86
N ASN A 75 -1.96 4.97 -3.58
CA ASN A 75 -2.45 3.79 -2.89
C ASN A 75 -2.60 2.59 -3.85
N GLY A 76 -3.13 1.51 -3.33
CA GLY A 76 -3.27 0.24 -4.02
C GLY A 76 -4.70 -0.14 -4.38
N GLY A 77 -5.21 -1.14 -3.70
CA GLY A 77 -6.46 -1.82 -3.97
C GLY A 77 -6.21 -3.19 -4.61
N PRO A 78 -6.26 -3.37 -5.95
CA PRO A 78 -6.45 -2.33 -6.99
C PRO A 78 -7.77 -1.59 -6.88
N GLY A 79 -7.80 -0.35 -7.39
CA GLY A 79 -9.00 0.46 -7.41
C GLY A 79 -9.13 1.49 -6.28
N SER A 80 -8.11 1.65 -5.42
CA SER A 80 -8.08 2.73 -4.42
C SER A 80 -7.53 4.02 -5.03
N SER A 81 -8.17 5.14 -4.67
CA SER A 81 -7.63 6.47 -4.90
C SER A 81 -6.41 6.74 -4.01
N SER A 82 -5.70 7.82 -4.26
CA SER A 82 -4.57 8.26 -3.42
C SER A 82 -4.97 8.87 -2.07
N MET A 83 -6.25 8.80 -1.69
CA MET A 83 -6.79 9.45 -0.50
C MET A 83 -6.02 9.16 0.78
N TYR A 84 -5.67 7.90 1.02
CA TYR A 84 -5.03 7.51 2.28
C TYR A 84 -3.61 8.08 2.38
N VAL A 85 -2.77 7.89 1.36
CA VAL A 85 -1.41 8.46 1.36
C VAL A 85 -1.43 9.99 1.29
N HIS A 86 -2.40 10.59 0.61
CA HIS A 86 -2.54 12.03 0.47
C HIS A 86 -2.97 12.70 1.78
N ALA A 87 -4.11 12.28 2.32
CA ALA A 87 -4.67 12.86 3.55
C ALA A 87 -4.02 12.33 4.83
N GLY A 88 -3.38 11.17 4.76
CA GLY A 88 -2.77 10.52 5.91
C GLY A 88 -1.31 10.88 6.15
N PHE A 89 -0.54 11.10 5.07
CA PHE A 89 0.91 11.19 5.23
C PHE A 89 1.60 12.27 4.37
N PHE A 90 1.44 12.24 3.03
CA PHE A 90 2.29 13.06 2.16
C PHE A 90 1.82 14.51 1.98
N GLY A 91 0.53 14.80 2.11
CA GLY A 91 -0.01 16.14 1.90
C GLY A 91 0.63 17.21 2.81
N VAL A 92 0.52 18.49 2.43
CA VAL A 92 0.90 19.62 3.29
C VAL A 92 -0.05 19.80 4.47
N LYS A 93 -1.25 19.23 4.38
CA LYS A 93 -2.20 19.03 5.47
C LYS A 93 -2.49 17.55 5.58
N ARG A 94 -2.62 17.06 6.80
CA ARG A 94 -3.00 15.68 7.06
C ARG A 94 -3.97 15.58 8.23
N LEU A 95 -4.51 14.40 8.39
CA LEU A 95 -5.24 14.02 9.59
C LEU A 95 -4.36 14.14 10.83
N LYS A 96 -4.97 14.58 11.93
CA LYS A 96 -4.37 14.49 13.25
C LYS A 96 -4.77 13.14 13.84
N TYR A 97 -3.77 12.31 14.12
CA TYR A 97 -4.01 11.00 14.72
C TYR A 97 -4.12 11.11 16.24
N GLU A 98 -4.93 10.23 16.84
CA GLU A 98 -5.03 10.11 18.27
C GLU A 98 -3.96 9.13 18.79
N GLU A 99 -3.41 9.41 19.97
CA GLU A 99 -2.36 8.61 20.60
C GLU A 99 -2.89 7.24 21.09
N GLU A 100 -4.19 7.16 21.41
CA GLU A 100 -4.80 5.95 21.96
C GLU A 100 -5.44 5.09 20.86
N ILE A 101 -4.90 3.88 20.67
CA ILE A 101 -5.39 2.90 19.72
C ILE A 101 -6.88 2.56 19.92
N ASP A 102 -7.34 2.52 21.16
CA ASP A 102 -8.72 2.13 21.50
C ASP A 102 -9.74 3.28 21.46
N ARG A 103 -9.30 4.51 21.17
CA ARG A 103 -10.19 5.66 21.15
C ARG A 103 -10.93 5.76 19.82
N PRO A 104 -12.28 5.68 19.80
CA PRO A 104 -13.02 5.82 18.56
C PRO A 104 -13.00 7.27 18.07
N THR A 105 -12.37 7.52 16.92
CA THR A 105 -12.36 8.81 16.22
C THR A 105 -13.36 8.86 15.07
N SER A 106 -14.28 7.93 15.02
CA SER A 106 -15.14 7.67 13.87
C SER A 106 -16.21 8.76 13.58
N LEU A 107 -16.34 9.77 14.42
CA LEU A 107 -17.37 10.80 14.28
C LEU A 107 -16.78 12.20 14.05
N PRO A 108 -17.39 13.01 13.13
CA PRO A 108 -16.98 14.40 12.92
C PRO A 108 -17.25 15.28 14.16
N PRO A 109 -16.58 16.45 14.32
CA PRO A 109 -15.64 17.03 13.34
C PRO A 109 -14.25 16.40 13.38
N TYR A 110 -13.74 16.04 12.22
CA TYR A 110 -12.39 15.47 12.08
C TYR A 110 -11.33 16.56 12.16
N GLN A 111 -10.24 16.29 12.87
CA GLN A 111 -9.15 17.24 13.01
C GLN A 111 -8.09 17.03 11.93
N THR A 112 -7.68 18.12 11.31
CA THR A 112 -6.56 18.18 10.40
C THR A 112 -5.53 19.16 10.91
N ILE A 113 -4.25 18.92 10.58
CA ILE A 113 -3.13 19.80 10.95
C ILE A 113 -2.30 20.11 9.70
N ASP A 114 -1.55 21.19 9.75
CA ASP A 114 -0.41 21.36 8.85
C ASP A 114 0.57 20.23 9.15
N ASN A 115 1.02 19.56 8.10
CA ASN A 115 1.76 18.32 8.25
C ASN A 115 3.21 18.55 8.65
N PRO A 116 3.62 18.29 9.90
CA PRO A 116 5.00 18.51 10.36
C PRO A 116 5.98 17.48 9.77
N ASP A 117 5.44 16.41 9.17
CA ASP A 117 6.19 15.26 8.64
C ASP A 117 6.20 15.24 7.11
N SER A 118 5.63 16.27 6.43
CA SER A 118 5.65 16.39 4.98
C SER A 118 7.08 16.34 4.44
N LEU A 119 7.25 15.74 3.26
CA LEU A 119 8.54 15.66 2.56
C LEU A 119 8.79 16.85 1.62
N LEU A 120 7.92 17.87 1.64
CA LEU A 120 8.02 19.00 0.71
C LEU A 120 9.26 19.87 0.94
N ASP A 121 9.96 19.72 2.04
CA ASP A 121 11.27 20.37 2.24
C ASP A 121 12.38 19.75 1.37
N ILE A 122 12.32 18.46 1.06
CA ILE A 122 13.37 17.74 0.32
C ILE A 122 12.98 17.28 -1.09
N CYS A 123 11.71 17.07 -1.39
CA CYS A 123 11.23 16.69 -2.72
C CYS A 123 9.89 17.34 -3.03
N ASP A 124 9.57 17.48 -4.31
CA ASP A 124 8.21 17.79 -4.74
C ASP A 124 7.37 16.51 -4.73
N LEU A 125 6.07 16.65 -4.54
CA LEU A 125 5.16 15.53 -4.32
C LEU A 125 4.06 15.51 -5.37
N VAL A 126 3.74 14.33 -5.87
CA VAL A 126 2.66 14.13 -6.84
C VAL A 126 1.79 12.97 -6.36
N MET A 127 0.58 13.27 -5.88
CA MET A 127 -0.42 12.24 -5.57
C MET A 127 -1.19 11.88 -6.83
N ILE A 128 -1.43 10.60 -7.06
CA ILE A 128 -2.03 10.10 -8.29
C ILE A 128 -3.29 9.31 -7.96
N ASP A 129 -4.43 9.75 -8.51
CA ASP A 129 -5.65 8.97 -8.60
C ASP A 129 -5.64 8.23 -9.94
N PRO A 130 -5.39 6.91 -9.98
CA PRO A 130 -5.43 6.12 -11.21
C PRO A 130 -6.78 6.19 -11.93
N VAL A 131 -6.83 5.74 -13.17
CA VAL A 131 -8.08 5.69 -13.95
C VAL A 131 -9.17 4.93 -13.20
N GLY A 132 -10.34 5.57 -13.06
CA GLY A 132 -11.49 4.99 -12.36
C GLY A 132 -11.43 5.09 -10.85
N THR A 133 -10.53 5.91 -10.28
CA THR A 133 -10.40 6.12 -8.83
C THR A 133 -10.29 7.62 -8.52
N GLY A 134 -10.70 8.04 -7.33
CA GLY A 134 -10.68 9.45 -6.95
C GLY A 134 -11.44 10.31 -7.93
N TYR A 135 -10.75 11.29 -8.51
CA TYR A 135 -11.26 12.06 -9.65
C TYR A 135 -10.75 11.54 -11.01
N GLY A 136 -9.93 10.50 -11.04
CA GLY A 136 -9.57 9.80 -12.27
C GLY A 136 -10.79 9.08 -12.87
N VAL A 137 -10.96 9.11 -14.20
CA VAL A 137 -12.17 8.59 -14.85
C VAL A 137 -11.84 7.73 -16.07
N LEU A 138 -12.64 6.68 -16.28
CA LEU A 138 -12.74 6.00 -17.57
C LEU A 138 -13.84 6.68 -18.38
N ILE A 139 -13.46 7.47 -19.38
CA ILE A 139 -14.37 8.27 -20.20
C ILE A 139 -15.08 7.38 -21.22
N ASP A 140 -14.34 6.54 -21.93
CA ASP A 140 -14.90 5.53 -22.84
C ASP A 140 -14.98 4.17 -22.12
N GLN A 141 -16.17 3.81 -21.65
CA GLN A 141 -16.39 2.58 -20.87
C GLN A 141 -16.00 1.29 -21.64
N SER A 142 -15.95 1.32 -22.96
CA SER A 142 -15.51 0.17 -23.76
C SER A 142 -14.00 -0.09 -23.68
N ARG A 143 -13.23 0.85 -23.13
CA ARG A 143 -11.76 0.83 -23.06
C ARG A 143 -11.23 0.37 -21.69
N GLY A 144 -12.07 -0.12 -20.78
CA GLY A 144 -11.66 -0.58 -19.45
C GLY A 144 -10.49 -1.58 -19.47
N LYS A 145 -10.48 -2.49 -20.44
CA LYS A 145 -9.39 -3.45 -20.65
C LYS A 145 -8.02 -2.84 -20.93
N ASP A 146 -7.96 -1.55 -21.28
CA ASP A 146 -6.71 -0.85 -21.56
C ASP A 146 -6.11 -0.21 -20.30
N PHE A 147 -6.85 -0.25 -19.16
CA PHE A 147 -6.47 0.39 -17.91
C PHE A 147 -6.59 -0.54 -16.69
N TYR A 148 -7.46 -1.57 -16.75
CA TYR A 148 -7.79 -2.42 -15.61
C TYR A 148 -7.05 -3.75 -15.68
N GLY A 149 -5.83 -3.75 -15.17
CA GLY A 149 -4.94 -4.90 -15.09
C GLY A 149 -3.56 -4.49 -14.59
N ILE A 150 -2.75 -5.46 -14.17
CA ILE A 150 -1.43 -5.21 -13.59
C ILE A 150 -0.52 -4.45 -14.58
N GLU A 151 -0.49 -4.89 -15.83
CA GLU A 151 0.36 -4.26 -16.85
C GLU A 151 -0.27 -2.97 -17.38
N GLU A 152 -1.57 -2.99 -17.63
CA GLU A 152 -2.34 -1.89 -18.22
C GLU A 152 -2.38 -0.67 -17.26
N ASP A 153 -2.59 -0.91 -15.99
CA ASP A 153 -2.53 0.09 -14.93
C ASP A 153 -1.12 0.70 -14.85
N ALA A 154 -0.08 -0.14 -14.78
CA ALA A 154 1.29 0.31 -14.71
C ALA A 154 1.71 1.11 -15.96
N GLU A 155 1.29 0.70 -17.17
CA GLU A 155 1.57 1.44 -18.40
C GLU A 155 0.90 2.82 -18.40
N SER A 156 -0.33 2.93 -17.87
CA SER A 156 -1.04 4.19 -17.73
C SER A 156 -0.30 5.16 -16.79
N ILE A 157 0.15 4.66 -15.64
CA ILE A 157 0.92 5.43 -14.67
C ILE A 157 2.27 5.87 -15.25
N LEU A 158 3.01 4.98 -15.91
CA LEU A 158 4.30 5.33 -16.53
C LEU A 158 4.14 6.37 -17.63
N THR A 159 3.12 6.23 -18.46
CA THR A 159 2.77 7.21 -19.52
C THR A 159 2.41 8.57 -18.91
N PHE A 160 1.66 8.59 -17.81
CA PHE A 160 1.37 9.81 -17.06
C PHE A 160 2.66 10.45 -16.55
N ILE A 161 3.53 9.68 -15.87
CA ILE A 161 4.79 10.20 -15.30
C ILE A 161 5.69 10.79 -16.39
N GLU A 162 5.77 10.17 -17.56
CA GLU A 162 6.56 10.70 -18.69
C GLU A 162 5.99 12.03 -19.20
N LYS A 163 4.67 12.11 -19.40
CA LYS A 163 3.97 13.35 -19.80
C LYS A 163 4.13 14.45 -18.75
N TRP A 164 3.96 14.11 -17.47
CA TRP A 164 4.14 15.04 -16.36
C TRP A 164 5.58 15.57 -16.30
N THR A 165 6.57 14.68 -16.44
CA THR A 165 8.00 15.04 -16.47
C THR A 165 8.30 16.01 -17.59
N HIS A 166 7.71 15.79 -18.77
CA HIS A 166 7.84 16.70 -19.92
C HIS A 166 7.15 18.05 -19.65
N LYS A 167 5.92 18.03 -19.20
CA LYS A 167 5.10 19.23 -18.95
C LYS A 167 5.76 20.20 -17.98
N TYR A 168 6.35 19.67 -16.90
CA TYR A 168 6.95 20.46 -15.84
C TYR A 168 8.48 20.58 -15.95
N ASN A 169 9.07 20.16 -17.07
CA ASN A 169 10.51 20.21 -17.32
C ASN A 169 11.35 19.53 -16.21
N ARG A 170 10.93 18.34 -15.76
CA ARG A 170 11.55 17.62 -14.64
C ARG A 170 12.42 16.44 -15.10
N TRP A 171 13.00 16.54 -16.30
CA TRP A 171 13.84 15.47 -16.87
C TRP A 171 15.10 15.19 -16.05
N LEU A 172 15.69 16.25 -15.47
CA LEU A 172 16.92 16.17 -14.67
C LEU A 172 16.65 15.85 -13.18
N SER A 173 15.40 15.91 -12.73
CA SER A 173 15.03 15.58 -11.36
C SER A 173 15.26 14.12 -11.04
N PRO A 174 15.90 13.77 -9.91
CA PRO A 174 15.80 12.44 -9.33
C PRO A 174 14.33 12.06 -9.10
N LYS A 175 13.93 10.85 -9.49
CA LYS A 175 12.54 10.41 -9.44
C LYS A 175 12.36 9.21 -8.52
N TYR A 176 11.37 9.32 -7.65
CA TYR A 176 11.00 8.28 -6.70
C TYR A 176 9.56 7.85 -6.92
N LEU A 177 9.29 6.56 -6.72
CA LEU A 177 7.93 6.03 -6.63
C LEU A 177 7.65 5.64 -5.19
N CYS A 178 6.46 5.93 -4.72
CA CYS A 178 5.97 5.45 -3.44
C CYS A 178 4.60 4.81 -3.63
N GLY A 179 4.53 3.50 -3.43
CA GLY A 179 3.30 2.72 -3.50
C GLY A 179 2.94 2.10 -2.17
N GLU A 180 1.64 2.11 -1.86
CA GLU A 180 1.09 1.42 -0.70
C GLU A 180 0.23 0.24 -1.18
N SER A 181 0.36 -0.93 -0.51
CA SER A 181 -0.43 -2.12 -0.80
C SER A 181 -0.23 -2.60 -2.25
N TYR A 182 -1.30 -2.82 -3.03
CA TYR A 182 -1.19 -3.08 -4.48
C TYR A 182 -0.35 -2.01 -5.21
N GLY A 183 -0.24 -0.81 -4.67
CA GLY A 183 0.68 0.21 -5.16
C GLY A 183 2.13 -0.26 -5.21
N CYS A 184 2.56 -1.20 -4.37
CA CYS A 184 3.89 -1.83 -4.45
C CYS A 184 4.03 -2.71 -5.70
N THR A 185 3.01 -3.51 -6.03
CA THR A 185 2.92 -4.26 -7.30
C THR A 185 3.00 -3.30 -8.49
N ARG A 186 2.19 -2.24 -8.50
CA ARG A 186 2.24 -1.16 -9.51
C ARG A 186 3.65 -0.58 -9.62
N THR A 187 4.28 -0.24 -8.50
CA THR A 187 5.64 0.34 -8.46
C THR A 187 6.67 -0.59 -9.09
N ALA A 188 6.64 -1.88 -8.77
CA ALA A 188 7.57 -2.87 -9.32
C ALA A 188 7.41 -3.01 -10.85
N VAL A 189 6.16 -3.02 -11.34
CA VAL A 189 5.88 -3.16 -12.77
C VAL A 189 6.20 -1.89 -13.55
N VAL A 190 5.82 -0.71 -13.03
CA VAL A 190 6.20 0.61 -13.61
C VAL A 190 7.71 0.74 -13.74
N ALA A 191 8.46 0.43 -12.67
CA ALA A 191 9.91 0.51 -12.68
C ALA A 191 10.53 -0.53 -13.63
N GLY A 192 9.96 -1.74 -13.70
CA GLY A 192 10.35 -2.79 -14.65
C GLY A 192 10.16 -2.37 -16.10
N MET A 193 9.04 -1.74 -16.44
CA MET A 193 8.77 -1.19 -17.78
C MET A 193 9.75 -0.06 -18.13
N ALA A 194 9.99 0.87 -17.21
CA ALA A 194 10.96 1.96 -17.40
C ALA A 194 12.40 1.44 -17.59
N GLY A 195 12.71 0.27 -17.01
CA GLY A 195 13.96 -0.45 -17.20
C GLY A 195 14.13 -1.09 -18.58
N GLY A 196 13.10 -1.09 -19.42
CA GLY A 196 13.12 -1.74 -20.75
C GLY A 196 12.65 -3.19 -20.75
N GLY A 197 12.01 -3.64 -19.68
CA GLY A 197 11.66 -5.04 -19.43
C GLY A 197 10.34 -5.56 -19.98
N SER A 198 9.54 -4.75 -20.60
CA SER A 198 8.18 -5.14 -20.99
C SER A 198 8.15 -5.58 -22.44
N GLY A 199 8.85 -6.28 -23.10
CA GLY A 199 8.65 -6.79 -24.47
C GLY A 199 7.95 -5.84 -25.48
N ASN A 200 7.49 -4.69 -25.01
CA ASN A 200 7.00 -3.58 -25.82
C ASN A 200 8.22 -2.79 -26.31
N ASN A 201 8.36 -2.68 -27.63
CA ASN A 201 9.44 -1.91 -28.29
C ASN A 201 9.39 -0.39 -28.00
N ARG A 202 8.55 0.08 -27.07
CA ARG A 202 8.46 1.46 -26.65
C ARG A 202 9.50 1.74 -25.55
N GLY A 203 10.53 2.47 -25.89
CA GLY A 203 11.47 2.99 -24.89
C GLY A 203 10.84 4.14 -24.11
N TYR A 204 10.81 4.04 -22.81
CA TYR A 204 10.44 5.15 -21.92
C TYR A 204 11.69 5.96 -21.56
N GLY A 205 11.57 7.29 -21.58
CA GLY A 205 12.67 8.20 -21.26
C GLY A 205 12.92 8.37 -19.75
N VAL A 206 12.01 7.88 -18.92
CA VAL A 206 12.04 8.05 -17.47
C VAL A 206 12.80 6.92 -16.78
N LYS A 207 13.60 7.26 -15.77
CA LYS A 207 14.26 6.33 -14.84
C LYS A 207 13.96 6.75 -13.41
N PHE A 208 14.00 5.77 -12.50
CA PHE A 208 13.73 5.99 -11.08
C PHE A 208 14.98 5.75 -10.25
N ASP A 209 15.23 6.65 -9.30
CA ASP A 209 16.38 6.60 -8.37
C ASP A 209 16.08 5.71 -7.17
N GLY A 210 14.80 5.62 -6.78
CA GLY A 210 14.40 4.78 -5.68
C GLY A 210 12.91 4.48 -5.64
N LEU A 211 12.59 3.39 -4.96
CA LEU A 211 11.24 2.86 -4.78
C LEU A 211 10.97 2.72 -3.29
N VAL A 212 9.86 3.26 -2.81
CA VAL A 212 9.36 3.11 -1.46
C VAL A 212 8.12 2.21 -1.52
N MET A 213 8.14 1.13 -0.78
CA MET A 213 7.13 0.09 -0.76
C MET A 213 6.50 0.02 0.63
N ILE A 214 5.29 0.53 0.79
CA ILE A 214 4.54 0.52 2.05
C ILE A 214 3.50 -0.60 2.01
N GLY A 215 3.53 -1.56 2.96
CA GLY A 215 2.61 -2.68 2.95
C GLY A 215 2.76 -3.51 1.66
N ASN A 216 3.84 -4.27 1.53
CA ASN A 216 4.31 -4.87 0.28
C ASN A 216 3.40 -5.98 -0.26
N THR A 217 3.08 -5.90 -1.57
CA THR A 217 2.38 -6.94 -2.34
C THR A 217 3.21 -7.54 -3.47
N VAL A 218 4.49 -7.18 -3.58
CA VAL A 218 5.40 -7.80 -4.56
C VAL A 218 5.62 -9.25 -4.15
N THR A 219 5.49 -10.17 -5.10
CA THR A 219 5.56 -11.61 -4.83
C THR A 219 6.33 -12.38 -5.91
N THR A 220 6.90 -13.49 -5.53
CA THR A 220 7.44 -14.54 -6.41
C THR A 220 6.36 -15.50 -6.90
N GLY A 221 5.14 -15.39 -6.36
CA GLY A 221 3.98 -16.18 -6.77
C GLY A 221 3.44 -15.75 -8.13
N LYS A 222 2.65 -16.61 -8.76
CA LYS A 222 2.00 -16.33 -10.05
C LYS A 222 0.93 -15.25 -9.95
N TYR A 223 0.29 -15.15 -8.79
CA TYR A 223 -0.79 -14.21 -8.51
C TYR A 223 -0.38 -13.28 -7.37
N PHE A 224 -0.70 -12.02 -7.48
CA PHE A 224 -0.22 -11.00 -6.54
C PHE A 224 -0.81 -11.09 -5.11
N PHE A 225 -1.93 -11.79 -4.91
CA PHE A 225 -2.52 -12.01 -3.58
C PHE A 225 -2.38 -13.44 -3.06
N HIS A 226 -1.72 -14.31 -3.79
CA HIS A 226 -1.57 -15.70 -3.37
C HIS A 226 -0.09 -16.07 -3.27
N PRO A 227 0.50 -15.97 -2.09
CA PRO A 227 1.78 -16.62 -1.83
C PRO A 227 1.64 -18.11 -2.05
N ILE A 228 2.74 -18.79 -2.21
CA ILE A 228 2.77 -20.22 -2.52
C ILE A 228 2.07 -21.01 -1.39
N PRO A 229 1.11 -21.91 -1.67
CA PRO A 229 0.17 -22.45 -0.66
C PRO A 229 0.79 -23.14 0.56
N VAL A 230 1.99 -23.71 0.45
CA VAL A 230 2.67 -24.34 1.59
C VAL A 230 3.36 -23.31 2.46
N GLU A 231 3.74 -22.21 1.89
CA GLU A 231 4.55 -21.16 2.52
C GLU A 231 3.69 -20.07 3.13
N GLU A 232 2.42 -19.98 2.75
CA GLU A 232 1.51 -18.96 3.28
C GLU A 232 1.50 -18.94 4.81
N ALA A 233 1.19 -20.07 5.45
CA ALA A 233 1.18 -20.17 6.91
C ALA A 233 2.55 -19.86 7.57
N VAL A 234 3.65 -20.01 6.85
CA VAL A 234 5.02 -19.75 7.32
C VAL A 234 5.35 -18.27 7.19
N VAL A 235 5.03 -17.64 6.05
CA VAL A 235 5.35 -16.22 5.84
C VAL A 235 4.52 -15.30 6.73
N TRP A 236 3.25 -15.63 7.03
CA TRP A 236 2.41 -14.87 7.97
C TRP A 236 2.80 -15.03 9.45
N PHE A 237 3.56 -16.06 9.77
CA PHE A 237 3.83 -16.44 11.17
C PHE A 237 4.44 -15.33 12.03
N PRO A 238 5.41 -14.52 11.58
CA PRO A 238 5.92 -13.40 12.37
C PRO A 238 4.87 -12.32 12.67
N THR A 239 3.95 -12.07 11.76
CA THR A 239 2.82 -11.15 11.95
C THR A 239 1.85 -11.69 12.99
N TYR A 240 1.50 -12.98 12.91
CA TYR A 240 0.67 -13.62 13.94
C TYR A 240 1.32 -13.56 15.34
N ALA A 241 2.63 -13.76 15.41
CA ALA A 241 3.36 -13.64 16.67
C ALA A 241 3.34 -12.19 17.20
N ALA A 242 3.52 -11.20 16.35
CA ALA A 242 3.47 -9.80 16.74
C ALA A 242 2.07 -9.40 17.28
N ILE A 243 1.00 -9.85 16.63
CA ILE A 243 -0.38 -9.59 17.07
C ILE A 243 -0.65 -10.29 18.41
N ASN A 244 -0.23 -11.55 18.58
CA ASN A 244 -0.30 -12.26 19.83
C ASN A 244 0.49 -11.54 20.93
N TRP A 245 1.70 -11.07 20.61
CA TRP A 245 2.55 -10.29 21.54
C TRP A 245 1.81 -9.06 22.06
N PHE A 246 1.15 -8.32 21.18
CA PHE A 246 0.42 -7.10 21.53
C PHE A 246 -0.76 -7.36 22.47
N HIS A 247 -1.55 -8.41 22.22
CA HIS A 247 -2.78 -8.66 22.97
C HIS A 247 -2.61 -9.54 24.21
N ASN A 248 -1.75 -10.55 24.12
CA ASN A 248 -1.65 -11.59 25.14
C ASN A 248 -0.36 -11.52 25.98
N HIS A 249 0.61 -10.68 25.57
CA HIS A 249 1.87 -10.46 26.29
C HIS A 249 2.57 -11.75 26.75
N PRO A 250 2.89 -12.69 25.83
CA PRO A 250 3.45 -13.99 26.21
C PRO A 250 4.88 -13.91 26.76
N THR A 251 5.54 -12.78 26.59
CA THR A 251 6.95 -12.54 26.98
C THR A 251 7.21 -11.06 27.25
N ASP A 252 8.32 -10.77 27.98
CA ASP A 252 8.84 -9.41 28.20
C ASP A 252 9.80 -8.93 27.09
N GLN A 253 10.10 -9.77 26.09
CA GLN A 253 10.89 -9.37 24.93
C GLN A 253 10.19 -8.24 24.15
N SER A 254 10.95 -7.49 23.35
CA SER A 254 10.35 -6.56 22.38
C SER A 254 9.58 -7.32 21.28
N VAL A 255 8.64 -6.64 20.64
CA VAL A 255 7.91 -7.23 19.51
C VAL A 255 8.87 -7.65 18.40
N ASP A 256 9.91 -6.85 18.13
CA ASP A 256 10.91 -7.14 17.09
C ASP A 256 11.65 -8.44 17.37
N GLU A 257 12.13 -8.62 18.62
CA GLU A 257 12.81 -9.84 19.04
C GLU A 257 11.89 -11.06 18.97
N PHE A 258 10.67 -10.93 19.50
CA PHE A 258 9.71 -12.03 19.55
C PHE A 258 9.23 -12.47 18.16
N ALA A 259 8.90 -11.51 17.29
CA ALA A 259 8.47 -11.79 15.92
C ALA A 259 9.60 -12.40 15.08
N MET A 260 10.84 -11.96 15.26
CA MET A 260 11.98 -12.54 14.55
C MET A 260 12.35 -13.94 15.07
N GLU A 261 12.17 -14.21 16.36
CA GLU A 261 12.31 -15.56 16.91
C GLU A 261 11.22 -16.49 16.37
N ALA A 262 9.97 -16.00 16.30
CA ALA A 262 8.86 -16.71 15.69
C ALA A 262 9.10 -17.00 14.20
N LYS A 263 9.63 -16.02 13.45
CA LYS A 263 10.04 -16.22 12.05
C LYS A 263 11.06 -17.36 11.94
N LYS A 264 12.10 -17.35 12.77
CA LYS A 264 13.10 -18.41 12.78
C LYS A 264 12.47 -19.79 13.04
N PHE A 265 11.59 -19.88 14.03
CA PHE A 265 10.86 -21.14 14.29
C PHE A 265 10.02 -21.56 13.08
N ALA A 266 9.36 -20.60 12.41
CA ALA A 266 8.54 -20.90 11.26
C ALA A 266 9.38 -21.44 10.08
N ASP A 267 10.51 -20.83 9.81
CA ASP A 267 11.41 -21.23 8.73
C ASP A 267 12.09 -22.59 8.98
N GLU A 268 12.51 -22.88 10.21
CA GLU A 268 13.33 -24.05 10.53
C GLU A 268 12.51 -25.27 10.96
N GLU A 269 11.38 -25.08 11.66
CA GLU A 269 10.64 -26.17 12.26
C GLU A 269 9.19 -26.28 11.73
N TYR A 270 8.45 -25.17 11.66
CA TYR A 270 7.02 -25.20 11.30
C TYR A 270 6.81 -25.57 9.83
N LEU A 271 7.62 -25.06 8.91
CA LEU A 271 7.61 -25.46 7.50
C LEU A 271 7.79 -26.96 7.33
N VAL A 272 8.75 -27.54 8.06
CA VAL A 272 9.02 -28.99 8.04
C VAL A 272 7.85 -29.78 8.63
N ALA A 273 7.23 -29.28 9.69
CA ALA A 273 6.06 -29.89 10.30
C ALA A 273 4.85 -29.92 9.36
N LEU A 274 4.59 -28.80 8.67
CA LEU A 274 3.53 -28.70 7.66
C LEU A 274 3.78 -29.64 6.47
N TYR A 275 5.04 -29.75 6.02
CA TYR A 275 5.40 -30.68 4.93
C TYR A 275 5.21 -32.14 5.31
N LYS A 276 5.51 -32.53 6.56
CA LYS A 276 5.29 -33.87 7.09
C LYS A 276 3.79 -34.22 7.23
N GLY A 277 2.95 -33.20 7.46
CA GLY A 277 1.50 -33.39 7.64
C GLY A 277 1.17 -34.47 8.70
N GLU A 278 0.29 -35.40 8.37
CA GLU A 278 -0.13 -36.46 9.28
C GLU A 278 0.96 -37.49 9.63
N SER A 279 2.08 -37.50 8.91
CA SER A 279 3.22 -38.33 9.29
C SER A 279 3.96 -37.82 10.54
N LEU A 280 3.74 -36.55 10.93
CA LEU A 280 4.20 -35.99 12.20
C LEU A 280 3.25 -36.39 13.32
N GLN A 281 3.67 -37.27 14.19
CA GLN A 281 2.83 -37.86 15.24
C GLN A 281 3.52 -37.86 16.63
N GLY A 282 2.77 -38.16 17.67
CA GLY A 282 3.25 -38.34 19.02
C GLY A 282 3.88 -37.11 19.64
N GLU A 283 4.92 -37.26 20.43
CA GLU A 283 5.58 -36.19 21.18
C GLU A 283 6.12 -35.07 20.26
N ALA A 284 6.59 -35.44 19.07
CA ALA A 284 7.10 -34.44 18.11
C ALA A 284 6.00 -33.51 17.61
N ARG A 285 4.80 -34.03 17.32
CA ARG A 285 3.64 -33.24 16.95
C ARG A 285 3.21 -32.31 18.08
N GLU A 286 3.13 -32.83 19.30
CA GLU A 286 2.76 -32.07 20.50
C GLU A 286 3.75 -30.95 20.80
N ALA A 287 5.06 -31.20 20.62
CA ALA A 287 6.09 -30.19 20.80
C ALA A 287 5.94 -29.02 19.80
N ILE A 288 5.69 -29.30 18.52
CA ILE A 288 5.44 -28.29 17.49
C ILE A 288 4.16 -27.52 17.79
N LYS A 289 3.06 -28.22 18.12
CA LYS A 289 1.78 -27.60 18.46
C LYS A 289 1.92 -26.59 19.61
N LYS A 290 2.63 -26.94 20.68
CA LYS A 290 2.90 -26.04 21.80
C LYS A 290 3.68 -24.80 21.39
N LYS A 291 4.67 -24.93 20.50
CA LYS A 291 5.42 -23.78 20.01
C LYS A 291 4.54 -22.87 19.13
N ILE A 292 3.70 -23.46 18.26
CA ILE A 292 2.75 -22.68 17.46
C ILE A 292 1.82 -21.90 18.39
N SER A 293 1.17 -22.56 19.37
CA SER A 293 0.29 -21.88 20.33
C SER A 293 1.01 -20.80 21.13
N TYR A 294 2.26 -21.01 21.54
CA TYR A 294 3.05 -20.02 22.26
C TYR A 294 3.29 -18.75 21.43
N TYR A 295 3.71 -18.90 20.17
CA TYR A 295 3.98 -17.74 19.33
C TYR A 295 2.70 -17.03 18.86
N THR A 296 1.65 -17.77 18.53
CA THR A 296 0.47 -17.22 17.84
C THR A 296 -0.75 -17.00 18.74
N GLY A 297 -0.77 -17.56 19.94
CA GLY A 297 -1.92 -17.47 20.85
C GLY A 297 -3.15 -18.28 20.45
N VAL A 298 -3.10 -19.05 19.35
CA VAL A 298 -4.22 -19.88 18.94
C VAL A 298 -4.34 -21.14 19.81
N SER A 299 -5.56 -21.64 19.98
CA SER A 299 -5.82 -22.79 20.83
C SER A 299 -5.36 -24.12 20.23
N ASP A 300 -5.06 -25.10 21.08
CA ASP A 300 -4.75 -26.46 20.64
C ASP A 300 -5.87 -27.06 19.78
N LYS A 301 -7.13 -26.79 20.12
CA LYS A 301 -8.27 -27.25 19.34
C LYS A 301 -8.29 -26.64 17.94
N PHE A 302 -8.02 -25.34 17.80
CA PHE A 302 -7.92 -24.66 16.51
C PHE A 302 -6.88 -25.35 15.60
N LEU A 303 -5.71 -25.66 16.16
CA LEU A 303 -4.62 -26.33 15.44
C LEU A 303 -4.94 -27.77 15.05
N GLU A 304 -5.61 -28.52 15.92
CA GLU A 304 -6.03 -29.89 15.60
C GLU A 304 -7.07 -29.92 14.47
N ASP A 305 -8.07 -29.05 14.54
CA ASP A 305 -9.13 -28.97 13.52
C ASP A 305 -8.58 -28.60 12.13
N ARG A 306 -7.38 -28.01 12.05
CA ARG A 306 -6.73 -27.49 10.83
C ARG A 306 -5.40 -28.18 10.47
N ALA A 307 -5.12 -29.33 11.04
CA ALA A 307 -3.86 -30.07 10.80
C ALA A 307 -2.60 -29.19 10.99
N LEU A 308 -2.57 -28.39 12.06
CA LEU A 308 -1.55 -27.39 12.44
C LEU A 308 -1.44 -26.16 11.51
N ARG A 309 -2.33 -26.00 10.52
CA ARG A 309 -2.32 -24.81 9.67
C ARG A 309 -3.03 -23.65 10.35
N ILE A 310 -2.51 -22.47 10.10
CA ILE A 310 -3.16 -21.21 10.47
C ILE A 310 -3.47 -20.47 9.17
N ASP A 311 -4.73 -20.15 8.97
CA ASP A 311 -5.20 -19.23 7.94
C ASP A 311 -5.49 -17.85 8.56
N ASP A 312 -5.39 -16.79 7.75
CA ASP A 312 -5.53 -15.41 8.20
C ASP A 312 -6.90 -15.11 8.85
N ALA A 313 -7.98 -15.54 8.21
CA ALA A 313 -9.34 -15.31 8.73
C ALA A 313 -9.58 -16.06 10.05
N GLY A 314 -9.17 -17.32 10.11
CA GLY A 314 -9.26 -18.14 11.34
C GLY A 314 -8.42 -17.57 12.48
N PHE A 315 -7.21 -17.10 12.18
CA PHE A 315 -6.33 -16.46 13.16
C PHE A 315 -6.97 -15.22 13.78
N ARG A 316 -7.49 -14.30 12.95
CA ARG A 316 -8.13 -13.06 13.44
C ARG A 316 -9.25 -13.30 14.42
N HIS A 317 -9.99 -14.40 14.27
CA HIS A 317 -11.06 -14.76 15.17
C HIS A 317 -10.59 -15.52 16.41
N GLU A 318 -9.48 -16.25 16.34
CA GLU A 318 -9.05 -17.15 17.39
C GLU A 318 -8.13 -16.50 18.42
N VAL A 319 -7.19 -15.62 17.98
CA VAL A 319 -6.09 -15.08 18.81
C VAL A 319 -6.56 -14.40 20.09
N ILE A 320 -7.71 -13.71 20.08
CA ILE A 320 -8.32 -13.04 21.25
C ILE A 320 -9.77 -13.47 21.51
N LYS A 321 -10.16 -14.62 21.03
CA LYS A 321 -11.49 -15.18 21.21
C LYS A 321 -11.92 -15.29 22.68
N HIS A 322 -10.98 -15.53 23.59
CA HIS A 322 -11.22 -15.56 25.02
C HIS A 322 -11.70 -14.21 25.59
N LEU A 323 -11.47 -13.10 24.87
CA LEU A 323 -11.99 -11.77 25.19
C LEU A 323 -13.34 -11.48 24.50
N GLY A 324 -13.89 -12.41 23.70
CA GLY A 324 -15.10 -12.21 22.90
C GLY A 324 -14.87 -11.24 21.73
N LYS A 325 -13.64 -11.10 21.26
CA LYS A 325 -13.25 -10.14 20.22
C LYS A 325 -12.50 -10.79 19.06
N SER A 326 -12.47 -10.10 17.92
CA SER A 326 -11.62 -10.40 16.76
C SER A 326 -10.71 -9.22 16.48
N VAL A 327 -9.54 -9.49 15.88
CA VAL A 327 -8.61 -8.45 15.42
C VAL A 327 -8.92 -8.02 13.98
N SER A 328 -8.46 -6.82 13.60
CA SER A 328 -8.58 -6.29 12.25
C SER A 328 -7.54 -6.91 11.32
N ARG A 329 -7.88 -6.99 10.03
CA ARG A 329 -6.97 -7.38 8.96
C ARG A 329 -5.93 -6.30 8.66
N TYR A 330 -6.32 -5.03 8.68
CA TYR A 330 -5.41 -3.93 8.34
C TYR A 330 -4.51 -3.51 9.50
N ASP A 331 -4.94 -3.71 10.74
CA ASP A 331 -4.10 -3.48 11.92
C ASP A 331 -4.57 -4.40 13.06
N GLY A 332 -3.82 -5.46 13.30
CA GLY A 332 -4.15 -6.47 14.30
C GLY A 332 -4.25 -5.95 15.74
N ARG A 333 -3.85 -4.69 16.01
CA ARG A 333 -4.06 -4.02 17.31
C ARG A 333 -5.49 -3.54 17.50
N HIS A 334 -6.19 -3.22 16.41
CA HIS A 334 -7.61 -2.82 16.45
C HIS A 334 -8.49 -4.05 16.61
N THR A 335 -9.52 -3.90 17.43
CA THR A 335 -10.43 -5.01 17.76
C THR A 335 -11.88 -4.63 17.53
N ARG A 336 -12.71 -5.65 17.29
CA ARG A 336 -14.18 -5.55 17.32
C ARG A 336 -14.77 -6.65 18.18
N ASP A 337 -15.93 -6.39 18.76
CA ASP A 337 -16.66 -7.43 19.48
C ASP A 337 -17.22 -8.48 18.51
N GLN A 338 -17.17 -9.74 18.90
CA GLN A 338 -17.86 -10.82 18.21
C GLN A 338 -19.34 -10.77 18.59
N LEU A 339 -20.15 -10.02 17.86
CA LEU A 339 -21.59 -9.79 18.17
C LEU A 339 -22.46 -11.03 17.96
N VAL A 340 -22.01 -12.02 17.21
CA VAL A 340 -22.69 -13.30 16.97
C VAL A 340 -21.62 -14.37 16.94
N PRO A 341 -21.89 -15.60 17.48
CA PRO A 341 -21.00 -16.71 17.23
C PRO A 341 -20.79 -16.81 15.72
N TYR A 342 -19.56 -16.65 15.30
CA TYR A 342 -19.19 -16.70 13.89
C TYR A 342 -19.53 -18.09 13.36
N GLN A 343 -20.59 -18.21 12.59
CA GLN A 343 -21.08 -19.46 12.02
C GLN A 343 -20.79 -19.59 10.53
N ASP A 344 -20.35 -18.53 9.88
CA ASP A 344 -20.14 -18.50 8.44
C ASP A 344 -18.75 -17.96 8.10
N GLU A 345 -17.78 -18.87 8.04
CA GLU A 345 -16.46 -18.63 7.43
C GLU A 345 -16.57 -18.30 5.92
N GLU A 346 -17.74 -18.55 5.31
CA GLU A 346 -18.03 -18.34 3.89
C GLU A 346 -18.56 -16.93 3.55
N ARG A 347 -18.88 -16.09 4.51
CA ARG A 347 -19.17 -14.68 4.21
C ARG A 347 -17.87 -13.98 3.85
N LYS A 348 -17.45 -14.17 2.62
CA LYS A 348 -16.42 -13.40 1.93
C LYS A 348 -16.78 -11.92 2.00
N GLY A 349 -16.07 -11.20 2.82
CA GLY A 349 -16.16 -9.75 2.92
C GLY A 349 -15.98 -9.30 4.35
N ASP A 350 -14.76 -8.91 4.70
CA ASP A 350 -14.48 -8.11 5.90
C ASP A 350 -15.07 -6.69 5.75
N TRP A 351 -16.35 -6.61 5.33
CA TRP A 351 -17.10 -5.35 5.19
C TRP A 351 -17.18 -4.57 6.51
N PHE A 352 -16.78 -5.19 7.60
CA PHE A 352 -16.79 -4.62 8.95
C PHE A 352 -15.41 -4.75 9.60
N ASP A 353 -14.35 -4.47 8.86
CA ASP A 353 -13.01 -4.41 9.45
C ASP A 353 -12.90 -3.27 10.46
N ALA A 354 -12.30 -3.55 11.63
CA ALA A 354 -12.25 -2.59 12.73
C ALA A 354 -11.44 -1.32 12.37
N THR A 355 -10.38 -1.47 11.59
CA THR A 355 -9.55 -0.34 11.13
C THR A 355 -10.28 0.48 10.07
N GLY A 356 -10.87 -0.19 9.05
CA GLY A 356 -11.64 0.48 8.02
C GLY A 356 -12.80 1.28 8.59
N ASN A 357 -13.61 0.67 9.44
CA ASN A 357 -14.74 1.35 10.10
C ASN A 357 -14.31 2.57 10.93
N ARG A 358 -13.10 2.53 11.48
CA ARG A 358 -12.56 3.62 12.30
C ARG A 358 -12.10 4.80 11.45
N TYR A 359 -11.43 4.53 10.33
CA TYR A 359 -10.67 5.55 9.61
C TYR A 359 -11.26 5.98 8.27
N ASP A 360 -12.05 5.16 7.56
CA ASP A 360 -12.53 5.49 6.21
C ASP A 360 -13.32 6.79 6.16
N GLY A 361 -14.28 6.96 7.07
CA GLY A 361 -15.04 8.21 7.19
C GLY A 361 -14.17 9.41 7.56
N PHE A 362 -13.12 9.17 8.34
CA PHE A 362 -12.16 10.17 8.78
C PHE A 362 -11.30 10.67 7.61
N PHE A 363 -10.74 9.76 6.83
CA PHE A 363 -9.98 10.11 5.62
C PHE A 363 -10.83 10.84 4.59
N TYR A 364 -12.02 10.29 4.30
CA TYR A 364 -12.93 10.88 3.32
C TYR A 364 -13.40 12.28 3.73
N GLY A 365 -13.75 12.45 5.00
CA GLY A 365 -14.20 13.74 5.53
C GLY A 365 -13.09 14.78 5.53
N ALA A 366 -11.85 14.42 5.91
CA ALA A 366 -10.73 15.35 5.90
C ALA A 366 -10.30 15.72 4.47
N LEU A 367 -10.27 14.75 3.56
CA LEU A 367 -9.94 15.03 2.16
C LEU A 367 -10.93 16.04 1.57
N ASN A 368 -12.22 15.72 1.59
CA ASN A 368 -13.24 16.54 0.95
C ASN A 368 -13.55 17.85 1.71
N GLY A 369 -13.48 17.81 3.05
CA GLY A 369 -13.84 18.96 3.89
C GLY A 369 -12.72 19.98 4.08
N VAL A 370 -11.47 19.58 3.97
CA VAL A 370 -10.31 20.45 4.27
C VAL A 370 -9.25 20.44 3.17
N ILE A 371 -8.76 19.27 2.77
CA ILE A 371 -7.58 19.20 1.89
C ILE A 371 -7.92 19.71 0.49
N LEU A 372 -8.94 19.16 -0.18
CA LEU A 372 -9.35 19.58 -1.51
C LEU A 372 -9.74 21.07 -1.58
N PRO A 373 -10.54 21.61 -0.61
CA PRO A 373 -10.77 23.06 -0.54
C PRO A 373 -9.49 23.89 -0.38
N SER A 374 -8.50 23.42 0.38
CA SER A 374 -7.22 24.14 0.55
C SER A 374 -6.39 24.18 -0.73
N LEU A 375 -6.60 23.24 -1.66
CA LEU A 375 -6.00 23.19 -2.99
C LEU A 375 -6.85 23.91 -4.06
N ASN A 376 -7.91 24.63 -3.65
CA ASN A 376 -8.88 25.29 -4.51
C ASN A 376 -9.58 24.33 -5.50
N VAL A 377 -9.63 23.04 -5.19
CA VAL A 377 -10.33 22.03 -6.01
C VAL A 377 -11.84 22.20 -5.86
N LYS A 378 -12.51 22.52 -6.95
CA LYS A 378 -13.96 22.73 -7.04
C LYS A 378 -14.54 21.78 -8.09
N MET A 379 -14.38 20.50 -7.84
CA MET A 379 -14.77 19.45 -8.76
C MET A 379 -16.25 19.10 -8.58
N ASP A 380 -17.01 19.09 -9.68
CA ASP A 380 -18.45 18.74 -9.65
C ASP A 380 -18.69 17.23 -9.61
N ARG A 381 -17.75 16.43 -10.13
CA ARG A 381 -17.88 14.96 -10.09
C ARG A 381 -17.53 14.38 -8.72
N GLN A 382 -18.16 13.26 -8.39
CA GLN A 382 -17.96 12.58 -7.12
C GLN A 382 -16.53 12.01 -7.02
N TYR A 383 -15.93 12.14 -5.83
CA TYR A 383 -14.67 11.49 -5.50
C TYR A 383 -14.92 10.00 -5.21
N LEU A 384 -14.33 9.10 -6.02
CA LEU A 384 -14.47 7.65 -5.85
C LEU A 384 -13.30 7.10 -5.03
N THR A 385 -13.50 6.89 -3.75
CA THR A 385 -12.46 6.41 -2.84
C THR A 385 -11.95 5.04 -3.22
N PHE A 386 -12.86 4.15 -3.62
CA PHE A 386 -12.54 2.78 -3.98
C PHE A 386 -13.45 2.28 -5.12
N ASN A 387 -12.85 1.78 -6.18
CA ASN A 387 -13.54 1.09 -7.26
C ASN A 387 -13.30 -0.41 -7.09
N LEU A 388 -14.39 -1.15 -6.84
CA LEU A 388 -14.30 -2.60 -6.69
C LEU A 388 -14.10 -3.25 -8.06
N PHE A 389 -13.10 -4.12 -8.16
CA PHE A 389 -12.89 -4.99 -9.31
C PHE A 389 -13.21 -6.43 -8.93
N ASP A 390 -13.81 -7.15 -9.87
CA ASP A 390 -14.02 -8.58 -9.72
C ASP A 390 -12.91 -9.33 -10.45
N ASP A 391 -12.26 -10.28 -9.79
CA ASP A 391 -11.23 -11.14 -10.36
C ASP A 391 -11.82 -12.45 -10.91
N GLU A 392 -13.01 -12.86 -10.47
CA GLU A 392 -13.59 -14.17 -10.79
C GLU A 392 -14.92 -14.12 -11.55
N THR A 393 -15.79 -13.12 -11.35
CA THR A 393 -17.13 -13.12 -11.94
C THR A 393 -17.57 -11.76 -12.49
N GLU A 394 -18.14 -11.75 -13.69
CA GLU A 394 -18.79 -10.57 -14.28
C GLU A 394 -20.18 -10.27 -13.66
N ASP A 395 -20.61 -11.05 -12.66
CA ASP A 395 -22.01 -11.10 -12.21
C ASP A 395 -22.50 -9.88 -11.43
N TYR A 396 -21.61 -9.01 -10.94
CA TYR A 396 -22.01 -7.83 -10.14
C TYR A 396 -21.83 -6.50 -10.86
N GLY A 397 -21.48 -6.51 -12.14
CA GLY A 397 -21.28 -5.27 -12.91
C GLY A 397 -20.00 -4.50 -12.56
N HIS A 398 -19.07 -5.16 -11.89
CA HIS A 398 -17.73 -4.62 -11.63
C HIS A 398 -16.81 -4.85 -12.82
N PRO A 399 -15.92 -3.90 -13.14
CA PRO A 399 -14.90 -4.14 -14.16
C PRO A 399 -13.97 -5.27 -13.73
N LYS A 400 -13.65 -6.16 -14.65
CA LYS A 400 -12.72 -7.25 -14.42
C LYS A 400 -11.28 -6.72 -14.40
N TRP A 401 -10.55 -7.07 -13.35
CA TRP A 401 -9.12 -6.77 -13.26
C TRP A 401 -8.28 -7.89 -13.86
N ASN A 402 -7.37 -7.56 -14.77
CA ASN A 402 -6.43 -8.54 -15.33
C ASN A 402 -5.24 -8.73 -14.36
N ILE A 403 -5.26 -9.85 -13.64
CA ILE A 403 -4.22 -10.22 -12.67
C ILE A 403 -2.97 -10.86 -13.30
N ASN A 404 -2.96 -11.11 -14.62
CA ASN A 404 -1.85 -11.76 -15.27
C ASN A 404 -0.70 -10.78 -15.54
N ALA A 405 0.39 -10.92 -14.80
CA ALA A 405 1.63 -10.21 -15.11
C ALA A 405 2.30 -10.81 -16.35
N LYS A 406 2.61 -9.98 -17.33
CA LYS A 406 3.37 -10.38 -18.52
C LYS A 406 4.87 -10.42 -18.16
N GLY A 407 5.53 -11.52 -18.50
CA GLY A 407 7.00 -11.63 -18.37
C GLY A 407 7.51 -12.02 -16.99
N GLY A 408 6.74 -12.77 -16.21
CA GLY A 408 7.14 -13.32 -14.93
C GLY A 408 6.31 -12.79 -13.75
N THR A 409 6.84 -12.91 -12.56
CA THR A 409 6.22 -12.44 -11.32
C THR A 409 6.48 -10.94 -11.11
N THR A 410 5.77 -10.32 -10.18
CA THR A 410 6.03 -8.91 -9.80
C THR A 410 7.42 -8.74 -9.17
N ALA A 411 7.92 -9.75 -8.48
CA ALA A 411 9.30 -9.79 -7.99
C ALA A 411 10.35 -9.84 -9.13
N ASP A 412 10.06 -10.54 -10.23
CA ASP A 412 10.93 -10.51 -11.42
C ASP A 412 10.97 -9.11 -12.04
N ARG A 413 9.83 -8.40 -12.04
CA ARG A 413 9.76 -6.99 -12.50
C ARG A 413 10.62 -6.07 -11.65
N LEU A 414 10.53 -6.21 -10.32
CA LEU A 414 11.36 -5.45 -9.40
C LEU A 414 12.85 -5.74 -9.61
N ARG A 415 13.22 -7.04 -9.68
CA ARG A 415 14.61 -7.43 -9.96
C ARG A 415 15.10 -6.84 -11.26
N GLN A 416 14.32 -6.92 -12.33
CA GLN A 416 14.65 -6.38 -13.61
C GLN A 416 14.86 -4.86 -13.57
N ALA A 417 13.98 -4.12 -12.89
CA ALA A 417 14.13 -2.68 -12.67
C ALA A 417 15.47 -2.35 -12.00
N MET A 418 15.78 -3.04 -10.89
CA MET A 418 17.00 -2.80 -10.11
C MET A 418 18.29 -3.22 -10.83
N VAL A 419 18.24 -4.24 -11.69
CA VAL A 419 19.39 -4.68 -12.49
C VAL A 419 19.61 -3.74 -13.68
N SER A 420 18.54 -3.31 -14.36
CA SER A 420 18.66 -2.46 -15.54
C SER A 420 18.89 -0.98 -15.20
N THR A 421 18.52 -0.55 -14.00
CA THR A 421 18.77 0.82 -13.51
C THR A 421 19.86 0.76 -12.42
N HIS A 422 21.09 0.94 -12.85
CA HIS A 422 22.23 0.90 -11.93
C HIS A 422 22.11 2.05 -10.90
N GLY A 423 22.20 1.70 -9.62
CA GLY A 423 22.05 2.67 -8.53
C GLY A 423 20.63 2.78 -7.97
N MET A 424 19.59 2.24 -8.64
CA MET A 424 18.23 2.19 -8.09
C MET A 424 18.23 1.43 -6.76
N ARG A 425 17.55 1.98 -5.77
CA ARG A 425 17.39 1.43 -4.43
C ARG A 425 15.92 1.13 -4.15
N THR A 426 15.66 0.18 -3.26
CA THR A 426 14.30 -0.17 -2.83
C THR A 426 14.24 -0.19 -1.31
N PHE A 427 13.23 0.46 -0.74
CA PHE A 427 12.93 0.49 0.68
C PHE A 427 11.55 -0.11 0.94
N PHE A 428 11.52 -1.22 1.66
CA PHE A 428 10.31 -1.88 2.14
C PHE A 428 10.03 -1.43 3.56
N ALA A 429 8.87 -0.81 3.75
CA ALA A 429 8.32 -0.41 5.02
C ALA A 429 7.04 -1.20 5.28
N ASN A 430 7.03 -2.06 6.30
CA ASN A 430 5.85 -2.88 6.63
C ASN A 430 5.55 -2.83 8.13
N GLY A 431 4.26 -2.89 8.47
CA GLY A 431 3.83 -3.00 9.86
C GLY A 431 3.97 -4.42 10.39
N TRP A 432 4.37 -4.57 11.67
CA TRP A 432 4.37 -5.86 12.36
C TRP A 432 2.97 -6.44 12.51
N TYR A 433 1.94 -5.57 12.60
CA TYR A 433 0.55 -5.96 12.86
C TYR A 433 -0.33 -5.93 11.59
N ASP A 434 0.31 -5.90 10.42
CA ASP A 434 -0.35 -5.88 9.11
C ASP A 434 -0.68 -7.31 8.66
N ASP A 435 -1.92 -7.73 8.90
CA ASP A 435 -2.43 -9.05 8.47
C ASP A 435 -3.03 -9.01 7.05
N CYS A 436 -2.86 -7.88 6.34
CA CYS A 436 -3.24 -7.73 4.94
C CYS A 436 -2.06 -7.98 3.98
N THR A 437 -0.89 -7.46 4.35
CA THR A 437 0.35 -7.57 3.55
C THR A 437 1.54 -7.79 4.49
N ASP A 438 1.69 -9.01 4.94
CA ASP A 438 2.61 -9.36 6.02
C ASP A 438 4.10 -9.10 5.71
N ILE A 439 4.86 -8.80 6.75
CA ILE A 439 6.30 -8.55 6.64
C ILE A 439 7.11 -9.80 6.30
N GLY A 440 6.62 -10.99 6.62
CA GLY A 440 7.31 -12.25 6.31
C GLY A 440 7.41 -12.46 4.80
N LEU A 441 6.39 -12.02 4.03
CA LEU A 441 6.45 -12.04 2.57
C LEU A 441 7.57 -11.14 2.04
N VAL A 442 7.83 -9.98 2.67
CA VAL A 442 8.95 -9.12 2.29
C VAL A 442 10.27 -9.83 2.44
N TYR A 443 10.51 -10.45 3.59
CA TYR A 443 11.74 -11.25 3.81
C TYR A 443 11.87 -12.36 2.78
N TYR A 444 10.78 -13.10 2.55
CA TYR A 444 10.77 -14.17 1.57
C TYR A 444 11.12 -13.69 0.16
N VAL A 445 10.48 -12.63 -0.32
CA VAL A 445 10.75 -12.04 -1.65
C VAL A 445 12.19 -11.57 -1.76
N CYS A 446 12.70 -10.88 -0.75
CA CYS A 446 14.07 -10.36 -0.76
C CYS A 446 15.13 -11.48 -0.79
N ASP A 447 14.83 -12.64 -0.22
CA ASP A 447 15.73 -13.79 -0.23
C ASP A 447 15.63 -14.63 -1.51
N HIS A 448 14.48 -14.64 -2.20
CA HIS A 448 14.23 -15.56 -3.33
C HIS A 448 14.17 -14.88 -4.71
N ALA A 449 13.94 -13.57 -4.79
CA ALA A 449 13.79 -12.87 -6.06
C ALA A 449 15.12 -12.50 -6.75
N GLY A 450 16.27 -12.71 -6.11
CA GLY A 450 17.58 -12.35 -6.66
C GLY A 450 17.78 -10.82 -6.75
N LEU A 451 17.23 -10.07 -5.82
CA LEU A 451 17.40 -8.62 -5.72
C LEU A 451 18.85 -8.27 -5.34
N PRO A 452 19.39 -7.14 -5.82
CA PRO A 452 20.70 -6.63 -5.37
C PRO A 452 20.65 -6.24 -3.89
N LYS A 453 21.15 -7.13 -3.01
CA LYS A 453 21.01 -7.02 -1.54
C LYS A 453 21.63 -5.75 -0.94
N ASP A 454 22.65 -5.19 -1.58
CA ASP A 454 23.33 -3.95 -1.17
C ASP A 454 22.47 -2.68 -1.38
N ARG A 455 21.35 -2.81 -2.06
CA ARG A 455 20.44 -1.70 -2.42
C ARG A 455 18.99 -1.93 -1.99
N VAL A 456 18.77 -2.97 -1.18
CA VAL A 456 17.44 -3.31 -0.61
C VAL A 456 17.47 -3.07 0.90
N TYR A 457 16.50 -2.34 1.39
CA TYR A 457 16.33 -2.01 2.80
C TYR A 457 14.97 -2.50 3.27
N ILE A 458 14.93 -3.14 4.43
CA ILE A 458 13.70 -3.65 5.03
C ILE A 458 13.60 -3.10 6.45
N LYS A 459 12.50 -2.44 6.78
CA LYS A 459 12.24 -1.97 8.13
C LYS A 459 10.82 -2.29 8.55
N PRO A 460 10.66 -3.06 9.63
CA PRO A 460 9.37 -3.25 10.28
C PRO A 460 9.03 -2.03 11.14
N TYR A 461 7.73 -1.73 11.23
CA TYR A 461 7.19 -0.66 12.08
C TYR A 461 6.21 -1.24 13.10
N LYS A 462 6.10 -0.61 14.26
CA LYS A 462 5.10 -0.97 15.28
C LYS A 462 3.72 -0.43 14.87
N SER A 463 3.25 -0.86 13.72
CA SER A 463 2.02 -0.42 13.08
C SER A 463 1.38 -1.55 12.26
N GLY A 464 0.20 -1.29 11.70
CA GLY A 464 -0.47 -2.13 10.73
C GLY A 464 -0.19 -1.71 9.29
N HIS A 465 -1.16 -1.94 8.39
CA HIS A 465 -1.09 -1.72 6.94
C HIS A 465 -0.81 -0.26 6.57
N MET A 466 -1.56 0.66 7.15
CA MET A 466 -1.30 2.09 7.05
C MET A 466 -0.31 2.48 8.17
N ILE A 467 0.98 2.40 7.89
CA ILE A 467 2.05 2.62 8.88
C ILE A 467 1.86 3.96 9.60
N TYR A 468 1.41 4.97 8.89
CA TYR A 468 1.32 6.36 9.32
C TYR A 468 0.11 6.72 10.20
N ILE A 469 -0.76 5.79 10.59
CA ILE A 469 -1.90 6.09 11.47
C ILE A 469 -1.55 6.24 12.95
N SER A 470 -0.42 6.88 13.22
CA SER A 470 -0.03 7.44 14.52
C SER A 470 0.98 8.56 14.32
N GLU A 471 1.05 9.51 15.27
CA GLU A 471 1.99 10.63 15.19
C GLU A 471 3.45 10.14 15.20
N ASP A 472 3.78 9.18 16.05
CA ASP A 472 5.15 8.63 16.16
C ASP A 472 5.56 7.91 14.87
N ASN A 473 4.68 7.09 14.30
CA ASN A 473 4.97 6.36 13.06
C ASN A 473 5.03 7.30 11.84
N CYS A 474 4.21 8.36 11.80
CA CYS A 474 4.34 9.41 10.77
C CYS A 474 5.73 10.02 10.78
N LYS A 475 6.20 10.43 11.97
CA LYS A 475 7.51 11.02 12.14
C LYS A 475 8.63 10.03 11.76
N GLU A 476 8.57 8.80 12.24
CA GLU A 476 9.59 7.78 11.99
C GLU A 476 9.67 7.45 10.49
N LEU A 477 8.54 7.17 9.84
CA LEU A 477 8.48 6.88 8.40
C LEU A 477 8.99 8.06 7.56
N SER A 478 8.64 9.28 7.95
CA SER A 478 9.11 10.49 7.27
C SER A 478 10.63 10.63 7.34
N GLU A 479 11.23 10.43 8.51
CA GLU A 479 12.69 10.50 8.68
C GLU A 479 13.40 9.39 7.87
N ASP A 480 12.85 8.20 7.83
CA ASP A 480 13.44 7.09 7.08
C ASP A 480 13.36 7.32 5.56
N ILE A 481 12.23 7.84 5.06
CA ILE A 481 12.12 8.21 3.63
C ILE A 481 13.08 9.36 3.29
N ARG A 482 13.30 10.33 4.20
CA ARG A 482 14.32 11.39 4.01
C ARG A 482 15.71 10.81 3.85
N LYS A 483 16.13 9.94 4.78
CA LYS A 483 17.42 9.23 4.68
C LYS A 483 17.54 8.48 3.37
N PHE A 484 16.46 7.81 2.95
CA PHE A 484 16.43 7.07 1.70
C PHE A 484 16.63 8.00 0.47
N ILE A 485 15.93 9.14 0.40
CA ILE A 485 16.08 10.12 -0.68
C ILE A 485 17.49 10.73 -0.67
N GLU A 486 18.07 10.99 0.49
CA GLU A 486 19.44 11.50 0.65
C GLU A 486 20.55 10.46 0.34
N GLY A 487 20.20 9.27 -0.04
CA GLY A 487 21.16 8.21 -0.33
C GLY A 487 21.69 7.47 0.88
N LYS A 488 21.12 7.70 2.05
CA LYS A 488 21.47 7.05 3.31
C LYS A 488 20.70 5.75 3.51
N ASP A 489 21.11 4.96 4.50
CA ASP A 489 20.39 3.76 4.93
C ASP A 489 19.17 4.16 5.79
N PRO A 490 17.93 3.89 5.33
CA PRO A 490 16.73 4.27 6.06
C PRO A 490 16.48 3.42 7.32
N THR A 491 17.21 2.33 7.49
CA THR A 491 17.00 1.41 8.63
C THR A 491 17.84 1.77 9.87
N LYS A 492 18.70 2.81 9.76
CA LYS A 492 19.63 3.24 10.83
C LYS A 492 19.25 4.54 11.45
#